data_437d49c070ff3c6e586767ee61f10a2c
#
_entry.id   437d49c070ff3c6e586767ee61f10a2c
#
_cell.length_a   1.000
_cell.length_b   1.000
_cell.length_c   1.000
_cell.angle_alpha   90.00
_cell.angle_beta   90.00
_cell.angle_gamma   90.00
#
_symmetry.space_group_name_H-M   'P 1'
#
loop_
_entity.id
_entity.type
_entity.pdbx_description
1 polymer ?
#
loop_
_entity_poly.entity_id
_entity_poly.type
_entity_poly.pdbx_seq_one_letter_code
_entity_poly.pdbx_strand_id
1 'polypeptide(L)'
;LGTIWARAGHEVVFSYARSERKLAKLAREAKGKARAGTPGEAAREADALLLAVHWSRVDDVLKQAGDVSGKVIVSCSLPMNADDTDLVIAHTSSGAEALAKKIPKAGVVSAFGTVPSEVLFGVFAAKRKASRPSLVYCGDNESSKAVAAELIRDVGFDPVDAGPLRIARYTEPFTLLIAQLAYEGDKGPELAYRFERFGRKG
;
A
#
# COMPACT_ATOMS: atom_id res chain seq x y z
N LEU A 1 4.14 6.80 2.76
CA LEU A 1 3.14 6.24 3.70
C LEU A 1 3.67 6.24 5.13
N GLY A 2 4.74 5.52 5.49
CA GLY A 2 5.22 5.41 6.86
C GLY A 2 5.43 6.75 7.58
N THR A 3 5.96 7.77 6.88
CA THR A 3 6.08 9.14 7.42
C THR A 3 4.71 9.76 7.77
N ILE A 4 3.70 9.49 6.94
CA ILE A 4 2.34 9.99 7.16
C ILE A 4 1.73 9.30 8.37
N TRP A 5 1.84 7.98 8.48
CA TRP A 5 1.35 7.22 9.63
C TRP A 5 2.05 7.62 10.94
N ALA A 6 3.37 7.84 10.92
CA ALA A 6 4.07 8.36 12.08
C ALA A 6 3.52 9.71 12.54
N ARG A 7 3.20 10.61 11.60
CA ARG A 7 2.53 11.91 11.88
C ARG A 7 1.08 11.76 12.30
N ALA A 8 0.42 10.67 11.90
CA ALA A 8 -0.93 10.33 12.34
C ALA A 8 -0.97 9.72 13.75
N GLY A 9 0.18 9.37 14.33
CA GLY A 9 0.30 8.87 15.70
C GLY A 9 0.71 7.41 15.82
N HIS A 10 0.88 6.70 14.69
CA HIS A 10 1.36 5.30 14.69
C HIS A 10 2.84 5.21 15.07
N GLU A 11 3.21 4.09 15.69
CA GLU A 11 4.61 3.70 15.87
C GLU A 11 5.09 3.02 14.58
N VAL A 12 6.14 3.57 13.96
CA VAL A 12 6.59 3.11 12.63
C VAL A 12 8.03 2.63 12.67
N VAL A 13 8.27 1.42 12.19
CA VAL A 13 9.60 0.86 11.97
C VAL A 13 9.90 0.89 10.47
N PHE A 14 10.79 1.78 10.05
CA PHE A 14 11.30 1.78 8.68
C PHE A 14 12.35 0.70 8.53
N SER A 15 12.16 -0.21 7.58
CA SER A 15 13.07 -1.32 7.33
C SER A 15 13.29 -1.57 5.84
N TYR A 16 14.21 -2.47 5.52
CA TYR A 16 14.50 -2.89 4.16
C TYR A 16 14.90 -1.76 3.20
N ALA A 17 16.09 -1.21 3.40
CA ALA A 17 16.70 -0.30 2.44
C ALA A 17 18.16 -0.71 2.20
N ARG A 18 18.70 -0.28 1.05
CA ARG A 18 20.11 -0.52 0.69
C ARG A 18 21.11 0.18 1.64
N SER A 19 20.63 1.05 2.52
CA SER A 19 21.46 1.85 3.41
C SER A 19 20.75 2.14 4.72
N GLU A 20 21.30 1.70 5.84
CA GLU A 20 20.84 2.02 7.19
C GLU A 20 20.78 3.53 7.43
N ARG A 21 21.74 4.28 6.85
CA ARG A 21 21.76 5.75 6.93
C ARG A 21 20.49 6.37 6.33
N LYS A 22 19.97 5.79 5.22
CA LYS A 22 18.70 6.25 4.62
C LYS A 22 17.51 5.98 5.53
N LEU A 23 17.45 4.79 6.15
CA LEU A 23 16.39 4.46 7.11
C LEU A 23 16.43 5.38 8.32
N ALA A 24 17.60 5.60 8.92
CA ALA A 24 17.76 6.51 10.05
C ALA A 24 17.38 7.96 9.71
N LYS A 25 17.71 8.42 8.48
CA LYS A 25 17.28 9.73 7.99
C LYS A 25 15.76 9.81 7.88
N LEU A 26 15.14 8.81 7.25
CA LEU A 26 13.70 8.74 7.05
C LEU A 26 12.94 8.74 8.39
N ALA A 27 13.42 7.96 9.37
CA ALA A 27 12.85 7.91 10.72
C ALA A 27 12.89 9.29 11.41
N ARG A 28 14.03 10.01 11.33
CA ARG A 28 14.15 11.37 11.88
C ARG A 28 13.21 12.38 11.21
N GLU A 29 13.09 12.31 9.89
CA GLU A 29 12.27 13.23 9.09
C GLU A 29 10.76 12.98 9.24
N ALA A 30 10.38 11.80 9.67
CA ALA A 30 8.97 11.45 9.90
C ALA A 30 8.31 12.30 10.99
N LYS A 31 9.08 12.83 11.96
CA LYS A 31 8.60 13.71 13.05
C LYS A 31 7.46 13.07 13.87
N GLY A 32 7.59 11.81 14.21
CA GLY A 32 6.62 11.06 15.01
C GLY A 32 7.31 9.92 15.74
N LYS A 33 6.55 8.95 16.20
CA LYS A 33 7.09 7.74 16.79
C LYS A 33 7.64 6.81 15.71
N ALA A 34 8.81 7.14 15.16
CA ALA A 34 9.42 6.41 14.06
C ALA A 34 10.86 6.04 14.36
N ARG A 35 11.28 4.84 14.00
CA ARG A 35 12.64 4.37 14.10
C ARG A 35 13.05 3.56 12.86
N ALA A 36 14.34 3.40 12.67
CA ALA A 36 14.90 2.42 11.75
C ALA A 36 15.01 1.05 12.43
N GLY A 37 14.94 -0.01 11.65
CA GLY A 37 15.11 -1.38 12.12
C GLY A 37 15.30 -2.35 10.95
N THR A 38 15.50 -3.61 11.28
CA THR A 38 15.56 -4.70 10.31
C THR A 38 14.16 -5.19 9.92
N PRO A 39 13.99 -5.89 8.78
CA PRO A 39 12.71 -6.51 8.43
C PRO A 39 12.22 -7.50 9.50
N GLY A 40 13.13 -8.26 10.13
CA GLY A 40 12.77 -9.18 11.21
C GLY A 40 12.28 -8.48 12.48
N GLU A 41 12.86 -7.33 12.84
CA GLU A 41 12.35 -6.51 13.96
C GLU A 41 10.98 -5.94 13.64
N ALA A 42 10.80 -5.38 12.45
CA ALA A 42 9.50 -4.87 12.01
C ALA A 42 8.43 -5.97 12.02
N ALA A 43 8.76 -7.17 11.53
CA ALA A 43 7.82 -8.30 11.52
C ALA A 43 7.42 -8.78 12.93
N ARG A 44 8.34 -8.77 13.89
CA ARG A 44 8.03 -9.16 15.28
C ARG A 44 7.15 -8.14 15.99
N GLU A 45 7.43 -6.87 15.80
CA GLU A 45 6.87 -5.80 16.64
C GLU A 45 5.60 -5.17 16.06
N ALA A 46 5.45 -5.13 14.73
CA ALA A 46 4.33 -4.46 14.11
C ALA A 46 3.05 -5.32 14.08
N ASP A 47 1.89 -4.69 14.24
CA ASP A 47 0.57 -5.30 14.03
C ASP A 47 0.28 -5.46 12.53
N ALA A 48 0.74 -4.51 11.72
CA ALA A 48 0.61 -4.50 10.27
C ALA A 48 1.93 -4.15 9.59
N LEU A 49 2.21 -4.80 8.47
CA LEU A 49 3.39 -4.58 7.64
C LEU A 49 2.99 -4.00 6.29
N LEU A 50 3.61 -2.89 5.90
CA LEU A 50 3.51 -2.38 4.54
C LEU A 50 4.59 -3.03 3.66
N LEU A 51 4.17 -3.78 2.65
CA LEU A 51 5.06 -4.29 1.61
C LEU A 51 5.03 -3.33 0.42
N ALA A 52 6.05 -2.46 0.36
CA ALA A 52 6.21 -1.41 -0.64
C ALA A 52 7.59 -1.51 -1.30
N VAL A 53 7.83 -2.62 -1.96
CA VAL A 53 9.10 -2.91 -2.65
C VAL A 53 8.82 -3.30 -4.10
N HIS A 54 9.81 -3.13 -4.97
CA HIS A 54 9.72 -3.67 -6.31
C HIS A 54 9.51 -5.19 -6.28
N TRP A 55 8.72 -5.73 -7.21
CA TRP A 55 8.31 -7.13 -7.23
C TRP A 55 9.47 -8.11 -7.10
N SER A 56 10.57 -7.85 -7.79
CA SER A 56 11.79 -8.67 -7.73
C SER A 56 12.44 -8.75 -6.34
N ARG A 57 12.00 -7.94 -5.38
CA ARG A 57 12.53 -7.91 -4.00
C ARG A 57 11.60 -8.56 -2.98
N VAL A 58 10.41 -8.98 -3.40
CA VAL A 58 9.42 -9.57 -2.48
C VAL A 58 9.97 -10.79 -1.75
N ASP A 59 10.61 -11.71 -2.45
CA ASP A 59 11.15 -12.93 -1.84
C ASP A 59 12.30 -12.63 -0.87
N ASP A 60 13.15 -11.68 -1.20
CA ASP A 60 14.26 -11.26 -0.34
C ASP A 60 13.77 -10.60 0.96
N VAL A 61 12.80 -9.68 0.86
CA VAL A 61 12.24 -9.02 2.06
C VAL A 61 11.47 -10.00 2.94
N LEU A 62 10.72 -10.94 2.37
CA LEU A 62 10.02 -11.98 3.13
C LEU A 62 11.01 -12.91 3.85
N LYS A 63 12.11 -13.29 3.19
CA LYS A 63 13.17 -14.08 3.82
C LYS A 63 13.79 -13.35 5.01
N GLN A 64 14.04 -12.04 4.91
CA GLN A 64 14.60 -11.23 5.99
C GLN A 64 13.59 -10.94 7.11
N ALA A 65 12.30 -10.83 6.79
CA ALA A 65 11.22 -10.65 7.76
C ALA A 65 11.02 -11.90 8.63
N GLY A 66 11.24 -13.09 8.07
CA GLY A 66 11.03 -14.36 8.74
C GLY A 66 9.55 -14.73 8.85
N ASP A 67 9.11 -15.18 10.03
CA ASP A 67 7.71 -15.57 10.24
C ASP A 67 6.79 -14.34 10.35
N VAL A 68 5.83 -14.26 9.43
CA VAL A 68 4.79 -13.22 9.39
C VAL A 68 3.40 -13.79 9.67
N SER A 69 3.31 -14.99 10.25
CA SER A 69 2.05 -15.65 10.59
C SER A 69 1.20 -14.76 11.51
N GLY A 70 -0.08 -14.64 11.19
CA GLY A 70 -1.03 -13.80 11.93
C GLY A 70 -0.91 -12.29 11.71
N LYS A 71 0.08 -11.83 10.94
CA LYS A 71 0.24 -10.40 10.64
C LYS A 71 -0.67 -9.96 9.50
N VAL A 72 -1.04 -8.68 9.53
CA VAL A 72 -1.67 -8.01 8.39
C VAL A 72 -0.59 -7.51 7.45
N ILE A 73 -0.66 -7.90 6.17
CA ILE A 73 0.27 -7.45 5.14
C ILE A 73 -0.48 -6.57 4.16
N VAL A 74 -0.28 -5.26 4.25
CA VAL A 74 -0.78 -4.31 3.26
C VAL A 74 0.25 -4.23 2.13
N SER A 75 -0.12 -4.69 0.94
CA SER A 75 0.78 -4.71 -0.22
C SER A 75 0.39 -3.67 -1.25
N CYS A 76 1.34 -2.83 -1.63
CA CYS A 76 1.28 -2.00 -2.82
C CYS A 76 2.32 -2.42 -3.87
N SER A 77 2.99 -3.57 -3.67
CA SER A 77 3.94 -4.13 -4.64
C SER A 77 3.19 -4.70 -5.83
N LEU A 78 3.52 -4.21 -7.02
CA LEU A 78 2.94 -4.67 -8.28
C LEU A 78 3.89 -5.66 -8.95
N PRO A 79 3.37 -6.73 -9.59
CA PRO A 79 4.18 -7.71 -10.30
C PRO A 79 4.66 -7.16 -11.65
N MET A 80 5.44 -6.08 -11.61
CA MET A 80 5.99 -5.42 -12.80
C MET A 80 7.16 -6.21 -13.39
N ASN A 81 7.33 -6.08 -14.70
CA ASN A 81 8.54 -6.53 -15.40
C ASN A 81 9.76 -5.67 -14.98
N ALA A 82 10.94 -6.01 -15.51
CA ALA A 82 12.19 -5.34 -15.11
C ALA A 82 12.24 -3.85 -15.51
N ASP A 83 11.49 -3.46 -16.53
CA ASP A 83 11.47 -2.12 -17.08
C ASP A 83 10.30 -1.27 -16.54
N ASP A 84 9.52 -1.82 -15.60
CA ASP A 84 8.33 -1.18 -15.00
C ASP A 84 7.26 -0.73 -16.02
N THR A 85 7.16 -1.44 -17.17
CA THR A 85 6.26 -1.09 -18.25
C THR A 85 4.99 -1.93 -18.31
N ASP A 86 5.03 -3.15 -17.74
CA ASP A 86 3.89 -4.08 -17.81
C ASP A 86 3.88 -5.06 -16.62
N LEU A 87 2.73 -5.70 -16.41
CA LEU A 87 2.55 -6.72 -15.39
C LEU A 87 2.98 -8.10 -15.91
N VAL A 88 3.83 -8.81 -15.15
CA VAL A 88 4.21 -10.21 -15.45
C VAL A 88 3.20 -11.22 -14.89
N ILE A 89 2.30 -10.78 -14.02
CA ILE A 89 1.15 -11.54 -13.51
C ILE A 89 -0.08 -10.66 -13.66
N ALA A 90 -1.05 -11.09 -14.46
CA ALA A 90 -2.27 -10.32 -14.70
C ALA A 90 -3.46 -11.22 -15.08
N HIS A 91 -4.67 -10.68 -15.07
CA HIS A 91 -5.95 -11.24 -15.53
C HIS A 91 -6.42 -12.53 -14.82
N THR A 92 -5.69 -13.63 -14.94
CA THR A 92 -6.06 -14.92 -14.32
C THR A 92 -5.52 -15.08 -12.89
N SER A 93 -4.59 -14.21 -12.48
CA SER A 93 -4.02 -14.10 -11.14
C SER A 93 -3.56 -12.66 -10.91
N SER A 94 -2.98 -12.40 -9.74
CA SER A 94 -2.42 -11.11 -9.35
C SER A 94 -1.17 -11.27 -8.50
N GLY A 95 -0.38 -10.22 -8.38
CA GLY A 95 0.75 -10.17 -7.44
C GLY A 95 0.29 -10.39 -6.00
N ALA A 96 -0.83 -9.81 -5.61
CA ALA A 96 -1.39 -9.98 -4.27
C ALA A 96 -1.78 -11.46 -4.00
N GLU A 97 -2.39 -12.17 -4.96
CA GLU A 97 -2.69 -13.60 -4.84
C GLU A 97 -1.40 -14.44 -4.80
N ALA A 98 -0.40 -14.08 -5.60
CA ALA A 98 0.90 -14.75 -5.58
C ALA A 98 1.62 -14.54 -4.22
N LEU A 99 1.52 -13.34 -3.65
CA LEU A 99 2.03 -13.05 -2.31
C LEU A 99 1.29 -13.88 -1.24
N ALA A 100 -0.03 -13.93 -1.27
CA ALA A 100 -0.83 -14.70 -0.30
C ALA A 100 -0.48 -16.20 -0.31
N LYS A 101 -0.17 -16.76 -1.48
CA LYS A 101 0.31 -18.15 -1.59
C LYS A 101 1.68 -18.36 -0.93
N LYS A 102 2.56 -17.35 -0.92
CA LYS A 102 3.88 -17.42 -0.26
C LYS A 102 3.78 -17.32 1.27
N ILE A 103 2.78 -16.61 1.78
CA ILE A 103 2.57 -16.37 3.22
C ILE A 103 1.15 -16.73 3.65
N PRO A 104 0.71 -17.99 3.54
CA PRO A 104 -0.69 -18.41 3.68
C PRO A 104 -1.28 -18.21 5.08
N LYS A 105 -0.45 -17.95 6.08
CA LYS A 105 -0.87 -17.68 7.47
C LYS A 105 -0.97 -16.18 7.80
N ALA A 106 -0.66 -15.29 6.86
CA ALA A 106 -0.81 -13.86 7.01
C ALA A 106 -2.08 -13.35 6.30
N GLY A 107 -2.65 -12.26 6.78
CA GLY A 107 -3.78 -11.59 6.15
C GLY A 107 -3.32 -10.58 5.10
N VAL A 108 -3.33 -10.95 3.82
CA VAL A 108 -2.91 -10.07 2.72
C VAL A 108 -4.04 -9.16 2.28
N VAL A 109 -3.75 -7.87 2.21
CA VAL A 109 -4.64 -6.83 1.65
C VAL A 109 -3.88 -6.08 0.57
N SER A 110 -4.42 -6.04 -0.65
CA SER A 110 -3.93 -5.19 -1.74
C SER A 110 -4.48 -3.79 -1.57
N ALA A 111 -3.61 -2.78 -1.41
CA ALA A 111 -3.99 -1.38 -1.25
C ALA A 111 -2.83 -0.44 -1.63
N PHE A 112 -3.12 0.84 -1.86
CA PHE A 112 -2.17 1.91 -2.19
C PHE A 112 -1.44 1.79 -3.53
N GLY A 113 -1.54 0.69 -4.26
CA GLY A 113 -0.95 0.56 -5.59
C GLY A 113 -1.61 1.46 -6.62
N THR A 114 -2.88 1.80 -6.45
CA THR A 114 -3.70 2.55 -7.42
C THR A 114 -3.59 4.08 -7.31
N VAL A 115 -2.62 4.61 -6.57
CA VAL A 115 -2.39 6.06 -6.46
C VAL A 115 -0.89 6.35 -6.52
N PRO A 116 -0.47 7.43 -7.21
CA PRO A 116 0.91 7.90 -7.21
C PRO A 116 1.37 8.28 -5.80
N SER A 117 2.65 8.08 -5.50
CA SER A 117 3.21 8.45 -4.19
C SER A 117 3.19 9.96 -3.92
N GLU A 118 3.24 10.75 -4.97
CA GLU A 118 3.30 12.21 -4.99
C GLU A 118 2.04 12.85 -4.40
N VAL A 119 0.87 12.21 -4.59
CA VAL A 119 -0.40 12.75 -4.08
C VAL A 119 -0.58 12.57 -2.56
N LEU A 120 0.16 11.64 -1.94
CA LEU A 120 -0.11 11.19 -0.57
C LEU A 120 -0.03 12.31 0.47
N PHE A 121 0.99 13.18 0.40
CA PHE A 121 1.11 14.29 1.33
C PHE A 121 0.05 15.38 1.12
N GLY A 122 -0.35 15.62 -0.13
CA GLY A 122 -1.46 16.52 -0.47
C GLY A 122 -2.79 16.04 0.10
N VAL A 123 -3.07 14.75 -0.04
CA VAL A 123 -4.27 14.10 0.53
C VAL A 123 -4.24 14.16 2.06
N PHE A 124 -3.11 13.86 2.68
CA PHE A 124 -2.96 13.94 4.13
C PHE A 124 -3.19 15.36 4.66
N ALA A 125 -2.63 16.38 4.00
CA ALA A 125 -2.85 17.77 4.37
C ALA A 125 -4.33 18.19 4.22
N ALA A 126 -5.03 17.60 3.25
CA ALA A 126 -6.45 17.87 2.97
C ALA A 126 -7.43 16.95 3.71
N LYS A 127 -6.98 16.06 4.60
CA LYS A 127 -7.79 14.99 5.21
C LYS A 127 -9.04 15.45 5.99
N ARG A 128 -9.09 16.74 6.37
CA ARG A 128 -10.24 17.34 7.06
C ARG A 128 -11.31 17.89 6.11
N LYS A 129 -11.07 17.91 4.79
CA LYS A 129 -12.06 18.33 3.81
C LYS A 129 -13.21 17.32 3.74
N ALA A 130 -14.42 17.81 3.46
CA ALA A 130 -15.61 16.97 3.34
C ALA A 130 -15.52 15.97 2.17
N SER A 131 -14.87 16.38 1.08
CA SER A 131 -14.63 15.52 -0.09
C SER A 131 -13.22 14.95 -0.05
N ARG A 132 -13.12 13.61 0.06
CA ARG A 132 -11.85 12.87 0.05
C ARG A 132 -11.73 12.05 -1.22
N PRO A 133 -10.52 11.89 -1.77
CA PRO A 133 -10.32 10.93 -2.85
C PRO A 133 -10.54 9.50 -2.35
N SER A 134 -10.97 8.63 -3.24
CA SER A 134 -11.15 7.20 -2.94
C SER A 134 -9.81 6.46 -3.01
N LEU A 135 -9.70 5.38 -2.23
CA LEU A 135 -8.63 4.40 -2.37
C LEU A 135 -9.21 2.99 -2.30
N VAL A 136 -9.10 2.28 -3.42
CA VAL A 136 -9.57 0.89 -3.53
C VAL A 136 -8.64 -0.05 -2.79
N TYR A 137 -9.22 -1.01 -2.06
CA TYR A 137 -8.49 -2.11 -1.44
C TYR A 137 -9.30 -3.40 -1.54
N CYS A 138 -8.63 -4.54 -1.44
CA CYS A 138 -9.26 -5.86 -1.44
C CYS A 138 -8.45 -6.86 -0.62
N GLY A 139 -9.14 -7.88 -0.07
CA GLY A 139 -8.53 -8.93 0.76
C GLY A 139 -9.56 -9.97 1.17
N ASP A 140 -9.11 -11.16 1.57
CA ASP A 140 -10.00 -12.25 1.95
C ASP A 140 -10.34 -12.29 3.44
N ASN A 141 -9.54 -11.63 4.29
CA ASN A 141 -9.71 -11.63 5.73
C ASN A 141 -10.31 -10.29 6.19
N GLU A 142 -11.51 -10.32 6.78
CA GLU A 142 -12.25 -9.12 7.18
C GLU A 142 -11.52 -8.29 8.25
N SER A 143 -10.86 -8.93 9.22
CA SER A 143 -10.08 -8.20 10.24
C SER A 143 -8.87 -7.50 9.63
N SER A 144 -8.19 -8.12 8.68
CA SER A 144 -7.09 -7.49 7.95
C SER A 144 -7.55 -6.35 7.07
N LYS A 145 -8.71 -6.48 6.42
CA LYS A 145 -9.35 -5.39 5.66
C LYS A 145 -9.71 -4.21 6.55
N ALA A 146 -10.22 -4.47 7.76
CA ALA A 146 -10.55 -3.42 8.71
C ALA A 146 -9.30 -2.60 9.09
N VAL A 147 -8.18 -3.25 9.40
CA VAL A 147 -6.89 -2.58 9.68
C VAL A 147 -6.42 -1.77 8.47
N ALA A 148 -6.47 -2.32 7.28
CA ALA A 148 -6.09 -1.60 6.06
C ALA A 148 -6.97 -0.37 5.83
N ALA A 149 -8.29 -0.48 6.06
CA ALA A 149 -9.22 0.64 5.93
C ALA A 149 -8.93 1.78 6.92
N GLU A 150 -8.52 1.48 8.15
CA GLU A 150 -8.07 2.48 9.13
C GLU A 150 -6.81 3.19 8.64
N LEU A 151 -5.79 2.44 8.21
CA LEU A 151 -4.55 3.00 7.67
C LEU A 151 -4.80 3.89 6.44
N ILE A 152 -5.79 3.54 5.60
CA ILE A 152 -6.21 4.35 4.44
C ILE A 152 -6.85 5.66 4.91
N ARG A 153 -7.76 5.62 5.90
CA ARG A 153 -8.39 6.82 6.48
C ARG A 153 -7.38 7.76 7.11
N ASP A 154 -6.36 7.22 7.77
CA ASP A 154 -5.32 8.00 8.44
C ASP A 154 -4.44 8.77 7.46
N VAL A 155 -4.26 8.25 6.24
CA VAL A 155 -3.65 9.00 5.12
C VAL A 155 -4.59 10.10 4.62
N GLY A 156 -5.89 9.96 4.75
CA GLY A 156 -6.89 10.95 4.33
C GLY A 156 -7.75 10.52 3.14
N PHE A 157 -7.64 9.28 2.69
CA PHE A 157 -8.50 8.72 1.67
C PHE A 157 -9.83 8.21 2.24
N ASP A 158 -10.80 8.05 1.36
CA ASP A 158 -12.01 7.29 1.60
C ASP A 158 -11.80 5.84 1.15
N PRO A 159 -11.77 4.85 2.08
CA PRO A 159 -11.48 3.47 1.71
C PRO A 159 -12.67 2.84 0.98
N VAL A 160 -12.42 2.25 -0.18
CA VAL A 160 -13.42 1.56 -1.00
C VAL A 160 -13.09 0.07 -1.01
N ASP A 161 -13.84 -0.71 -0.26
CA ASP A 161 -13.72 -2.16 -0.25
C ASP A 161 -14.22 -2.74 -1.57
N ALA A 162 -13.33 -3.33 -2.34
CA ALA A 162 -13.64 -3.98 -3.61
C ALA A 162 -13.95 -5.49 -3.45
N GLY A 163 -13.90 -6.01 -2.22
CA GLY A 163 -14.23 -7.40 -1.92
C GLY A 163 -13.01 -8.33 -1.78
N PRO A 164 -13.10 -9.58 -2.25
CA PRO A 164 -12.06 -10.58 -2.02
C PRO A 164 -10.75 -10.27 -2.73
N LEU A 165 -9.65 -10.87 -2.26
CA LEU A 165 -8.29 -10.62 -2.77
C LEU A 165 -8.16 -10.85 -4.29
N ARG A 166 -8.94 -11.75 -4.86
CA ARG A 166 -8.99 -11.98 -6.32
C ARG A 166 -9.30 -10.73 -7.13
N ILE A 167 -9.91 -9.70 -6.55
CA ILE A 167 -10.18 -8.42 -7.22
C ILE A 167 -8.89 -7.65 -7.53
N ALA A 168 -7.77 -8.00 -6.90
CA ALA A 168 -6.45 -7.49 -7.27
C ALA A 168 -6.10 -7.73 -8.75
N ARG A 169 -6.69 -8.75 -9.39
CA ARG A 169 -6.58 -8.99 -10.84
C ARG A 169 -7.04 -7.81 -11.69
N TYR A 170 -7.84 -6.92 -11.13
CA TYR A 170 -8.38 -5.73 -11.81
C TYR A 170 -7.78 -4.44 -11.25
N THR A 171 -7.48 -4.38 -9.95
CA THR A 171 -6.89 -3.18 -9.36
C THR A 171 -5.41 -3.03 -9.72
N GLU A 172 -4.65 -4.11 -9.89
CA GLU A 172 -3.27 -4.05 -10.36
C GLU A 172 -3.17 -3.51 -11.80
N PRO A 173 -3.93 -4.01 -12.81
CA PRO A 173 -3.98 -3.36 -14.13
C PRO A 173 -4.52 -1.93 -14.11
N PHE A 174 -5.46 -1.60 -13.23
CA PHE A 174 -5.93 -0.22 -13.06
C PHE A 174 -4.79 0.72 -12.64
N THR A 175 -3.78 0.23 -11.92
CA THR A 175 -2.60 1.02 -11.59
C THR A 175 -1.83 1.47 -12.82
N LEU A 176 -1.75 0.63 -13.87
CA LEU A 176 -1.10 1.03 -15.13
C LEU A 176 -1.85 2.19 -15.82
N LEU A 177 -3.18 2.18 -15.77
CA LEU A 177 -3.97 3.30 -16.28
C LEU A 177 -3.70 4.57 -15.45
N ILE A 178 -3.64 4.47 -14.13
CA ILE A 178 -3.29 5.61 -13.26
C ILE A 178 -1.88 6.11 -13.56
N ALA A 179 -0.91 5.21 -13.76
CA ALA A 179 0.46 5.57 -14.10
C ALA A 179 0.52 6.31 -15.45
N GLN A 180 -0.18 5.83 -16.46
CA GLN A 180 -0.29 6.50 -17.77
C GLN A 180 -0.81 7.92 -17.63
N LEU A 181 -1.89 8.12 -16.87
CA LEU A 181 -2.49 9.44 -16.65
C LEU A 181 -1.62 10.38 -15.82
N ALA A 182 -0.86 9.84 -14.87
CA ALA A 182 -0.06 10.61 -13.92
C ALA A 182 1.31 10.99 -14.47
N TYR A 183 1.98 10.08 -15.19
CA TYR A 183 3.38 10.24 -15.57
C TYR A 183 3.60 10.53 -17.05
N GLU A 184 2.67 10.09 -17.93
CA GLU A 184 2.76 10.33 -19.36
C GLU A 184 1.89 11.53 -19.82
N GLY A 185 1.07 12.07 -18.89
CA GLY A 185 0.26 13.27 -19.14
C GLY A 185 1.01 14.55 -18.75
N ASP A 186 0.48 15.69 -19.23
CA ASP A 186 1.03 17.05 -19.02
C ASP A 186 0.64 17.68 -17.66
N LYS A 187 -0.24 17.01 -16.87
CA LYS A 187 -0.79 17.54 -15.61
C LYS A 187 -0.04 17.13 -14.35
N GLY A 188 0.95 16.25 -14.49
CA GLY A 188 1.78 15.79 -13.37
C GLY A 188 1.16 14.65 -12.54
N PRO A 189 1.96 14.09 -11.61
CA PRO A 189 1.61 12.88 -10.88
C PRO A 189 0.72 13.09 -9.65
N GLU A 190 0.32 14.32 -9.30
CA GLU A 190 -0.58 14.59 -8.17
C GLU A 190 -2.03 14.21 -8.51
N LEU A 191 -2.21 13.00 -9.05
CA LEU A 191 -3.48 12.46 -9.47
C LEU A 191 -4.13 11.61 -8.38
N ALA A 192 -5.41 11.85 -8.11
CA ALA A 192 -6.27 10.98 -7.32
C ALA A 192 -7.64 10.83 -7.97
N TYR A 193 -8.34 9.75 -7.64
CA TYR A 193 -9.67 9.46 -8.16
C TYR A 193 -10.71 9.42 -7.04
N ARG A 194 -11.99 9.53 -7.43
CA ARG A 194 -13.11 9.40 -6.51
C ARG A 194 -14.24 8.60 -7.14
N PHE A 195 -14.78 7.64 -6.39
CA PHE A 195 -16.01 6.94 -6.75
C PHE A 195 -17.19 7.61 -6.10
N GLU A 196 -18.21 7.92 -6.88
CA GLU A 196 -19.47 8.46 -6.41
C GLU A 196 -20.64 7.57 -6.83
N ARG A 197 -21.64 7.45 -5.96
CA ARG A 197 -22.87 6.75 -6.28
C ARG A 197 -23.97 7.77 -6.57
N PHE A 198 -24.50 7.73 -7.77
CA PHE A 198 -25.67 8.52 -8.13
C PHE A 198 -26.93 7.70 -7.85
N GLY A 199 -27.59 7.94 -6.70
CA GLY A 199 -28.84 7.29 -6.34
C GLY A 199 -29.95 7.70 -7.32
N ARG A 200 -30.89 6.79 -7.65
CA ARG A 200 -32.16 7.18 -8.24
C ARG A 200 -32.89 8.08 -7.21
N LYS A 201 -33.26 9.30 -7.60
CA LYS A 201 -34.27 10.04 -6.86
C LYS A 201 -35.56 9.23 -7.01
N GLY A 202 -36.07 8.65 -5.92
CA GLY A 202 -37.38 8.05 -5.87
C GLY A 202 -38.46 9.11 -6.06
#